data_0f7bbdea3c8aa903010ae61e338f253f
#
_entry.id   0f7bbdea3c8aa903010ae61e338f253f
#
_cell.length_a   1.000
_cell.length_b   1.000
_cell.length_c   1.000
_cell.angle_alpha   90.00
_cell.angle_beta   90.00
_cell.angle_gamma   90.00
#
_symmetry.space_group_name_H-M   'P 1'
#
loop_
_entity.id
_entity.type
_entity.pdbx_description
1 polymer ?
#
loop_
_entity_poly.entity_id
_entity_poly.type
_entity_poly.pdbx_seq_one_letter_code
_entity_poly.pdbx_strand_id
1 'polypeptide(L)'
;MKKIFFTILFFATVFDLVAGDWPQWRGPNHDGISRETGLLQAWPSAGPKRVWLSRDIGIGYSAPVVAGGRLFVMGTKDGKEQLFAKEAKGGKTLWTATLGGILSNNWGDGPRGAATVDGDKVYALGA
;
A
#
# COMPACT_ATOMS: atom_id res chain seq x y z
N MET A 1 23.43 9.61 -57.82
CA MET A 1 22.52 8.74 -57.08
C MET A 1 22.59 9.14 -55.60
N LYS A 2 21.57 9.80 -55.06
CA LYS A 2 21.52 10.23 -53.64
C LYS A 2 20.96 9.05 -52.79
N LYS A 3 21.75 8.55 -51.85
CA LYS A 3 21.29 7.52 -50.88
C LYS A 3 20.55 8.23 -49.75
N ILE A 4 19.25 7.98 -49.63
CA ILE A 4 18.43 8.46 -48.52
C ILE A 4 18.56 7.41 -47.39
N PHE A 5 19.18 7.80 -46.26
CA PHE A 5 19.20 7.00 -45.04
C PHE A 5 17.93 7.28 -44.25
N PHE A 6 17.08 6.26 -44.10
CA PHE A 6 15.91 6.32 -43.23
C PHE A 6 16.37 5.89 -41.81
N THR A 7 16.49 6.84 -40.92
CA THR A 7 16.73 6.54 -39.49
C THR A 7 15.41 6.20 -38.83
N ILE A 8 15.18 4.94 -38.56
CA ILE A 8 14.02 4.48 -37.77
C ILE A 8 14.31 4.78 -36.29
N LEU A 9 13.63 5.78 -35.75
CA LEU A 9 13.67 6.09 -34.30
C LEU A 9 12.78 5.10 -33.58
N PHE A 10 13.38 4.14 -32.87
CA PHE A 10 12.65 3.16 -32.03
C PHE A 10 12.25 3.87 -30.74
N PHE A 11 10.98 4.28 -30.64
CA PHE A 11 10.41 4.73 -29.38
C PHE A 11 10.19 3.49 -28.48
N ALA A 12 11.08 3.27 -27.54
CA ALA A 12 10.84 2.31 -26.45
C ALA A 12 9.78 2.92 -25.51
N THR A 13 8.54 2.46 -25.62
CA THR A 13 7.52 2.75 -24.62
C THR A 13 7.88 2.01 -23.36
N VAL A 14 8.36 2.72 -22.35
CA VAL A 14 8.50 2.19 -20.99
C VAL A 14 7.09 2.07 -20.43
N PHE A 15 6.55 0.86 -20.38
CA PHE A 15 5.38 0.58 -19.59
C PHE A 15 5.81 0.59 -18.13
N ASP A 16 5.45 1.64 -17.40
CA ASP A 16 5.48 1.59 -15.94
C ASP A 16 4.53 0.48 -15.51
N LEU A 17 5.07 -0.62 -15.01
CA LEU A 17 4.32 -1.64 -14.30
C LEU A 17 3.82 -1.00 -13.00
N VAL A 18 2.63 -0.43 -13.06
CA VAL A 18 1.93 0.05 -11.86
C VAL A 18 1.36 -1.18 -11.19
N ALA A 19 1.83 -1.48 -9.98
CA ALA A 19 1.24 -2.52 -9.15
C ALA A 19 -0.26 -2.26 -8.99
N GLY A 20 -1.07 -3.31 -9.11
CA GLY A 20 -2.52 -3.22 -8.98
C GLY A 20 -2.94 -2.79 -7.57
N ASP A 21 -4.10 -2.17 -7.45
CA ASP A 21 -4.68 -1.82 -6.16
C ASP A 21 -5.01 -3.08 -5.35
N TRP A 22 -4.78 -3.00 -4.03
CA TRP A 22 -5.17 -4.01 -3.04
C TRP A 22 -6.10 -3.36 -2.02
N PRO A 23 -7.37 -3.07 -2.39
CA PRO A 23 -8.20 -2.08 -1.70
C PRO A 23 -8.85 -2.57 -0.40
N GLN A 24 -8.70 -3.85 -0.06
CA GLN A 24 -9.36 -4.46 1.11
C GLN A 24 -8.64 -5.73 1.57
N TRP A 25 -9.11 -6.32 2.67
CA TRP A 25 -8.64 -7.60 3.18
C TRP A 25 -8.74 -8.69 2.09
N ARG A 26 -7.63 -9.40 1.85
CA ARG A 26 -7.47 -10.43 0.83
C ARG A 26 -7.62 -9.93 -0.62
N GLY A 27 -7.46 -8.62 -0.86
CA GLY A 27 -7.40 -8.02 -2.19
C GLY A 27 -8.75 -7.84 -2.88
N PRO A 28 -8.75 -7.47 -4.16
CA PRO A 28 -9.95 -7.03 -4.86
C PRO A 28 -11.03 -8.10 -4.97
N ASN A 29 -10.66 -9.37 -4.96
CA ASN A 29 -11.58 -10.51 -5.12
C ASN A 29 -11.81 -11.27 -3.80
N HIS A 30 -11.27 -10.85 -2.67
CA HIS A 30 -11.26 -11.54 -1.38
C HIS A 30 -10.65 -12.96 -1.39
N ASP A 31 -9.85 -13.29 -2.42
CA ASP A 31 -9.23 -14.60 -2.60
C ASP A 31 -7.78 -14.68 -2.08
N GLY A 32 -7.17 -13.54 -1.77
CA GLY A 32 -5.78 -13.45 -1.33
C GLY A 32 -4.77 -13.65 -2.45
N ILE A 33 -5.18 -13.59 -3.71
CA ILE A 33 -4.35 -13.89 -4.88
C ILE A 33 -4.06 -12.59 -5.64
N SER A 34 -2.77 -12.25 -5.77
CA SER A 34 -2.33 -11.21 -6.71
C SER A 34 -2.28 -11.77 -8.13
N ARG A 35 -2.81 -11.00 -9.08
CA ARG A 35 -2.78 -11.34 -10.51
C ARG A 35 -1.64 -10.63 -11.24
N GLU A 36 -0.73 -10.01 -10.52
CA GLU A 36 0.45 -9.38 -11.10
C GLU A 36 1.36 -10.40 -11.77
N THR A 37 1.95 -9.99 -12.87
CA THR A 37 2.87 -10.81 -13.67
C THR A 37 4.27 -10.18 -13.67
N GLY A 38 5.26 -10.94 -14.12
CA GLY A 38 6.64 -10.45 -14.17
C GLY A 38 7.31 -10.29 -12.80
N LEU A 39 6.74 -10.88 -11.74
CA LEU A 39 7.33 -10.85 -10.41
C LEU A 39 8.65 -11.62 -10.37
N LEU A 40 9.56 -11.16 -9.50
CA LEU A 40 10.83 -11.83 -9.24
C LEU A 40 10.58 -13.26 -8.73
N GLN A 41 11.26 -14.23 -9.33
CA GLN A 41 11.21 -15.64 -8.89
C GLN A 41 12.10 -15.91 -7.68
N ALA A 42 13.07 -15.05 -7.43
CA ALA A 42 13.95 -15.09 -6.28
C ALA A 42 14.38 -13.67 -5.88
N TRP A 43 14.60 -13.47 -4.60
CA TRP A 43 15.18 -12.22 -4.12
C TRP A 43 16.68 -12.18 -4.42
N PRO A 44 17.25 -10.98 -4.70
CA PRO A 44 18.69 -10.78 -4.69
C PRO A 44 19.31 -11.25 -3.36
N SER A 45 20.58 -11.64 -3.34
CA SER A 45 21.27 -12.11 -2.13
C SER A 45 21.23 -11.11 -0.97
N ALA A 46 21.16 -9.81 -1.26
CA ALA A 46 21.01 -8.74 -0.28
C ALA A 46 19.53 -8.51 0.17
N GLY A 47 18.60 -9.32 -0.31
CA GLY A 47 17.17 -9.14 -0.09
C GLY A 47 16.54 -8.04 -0.96
N PRO A 48 15.25 -7.76 -0.78
CA PRO A 48 14.57 -6.69 -1.51
C PRO A 48 15.07 -5.31 -1.06
N LYS A 49 15.20 -4.38 -2.01
CA LYS A 49 15.55 -2.99 -1.72
C LYS A 49 14.41 -2.33 -0.94
N ARG A 50 14.73 -1.81 0.26
CA ARG A 50 13.76 -0.99 1.01
C ARG A 50 13.59 0.37 0.32
N VAL A 51 12.35 0.70 -0.06
CA VAL A 51 12.00 1.97 -0.70
C VAL A 51 11.87 3.07 0.36
N TRP A 52 11.12 2.81 1.42
CA TRP A 52 10.95 3.73 2.56
C TRP A 52 10.62 2.95 3.85
N LEU A 53 10.63 3.65 4.96
CA LEU A 53 10.24 3.14 6.28
C LEU A 53 9.47 4.23 7.03
N SER A 54 8.31 3.89 7.57
CA SER A 54 7.52 4.73 8.45
C SER A 54 7.52 4.14 9.87
N ARG A 55 7.60 4.99 10.89
CA ARG A 55 7.58 4.62 12.31
C ARG A 55 6.54 5.40 13.12
N ASP A 56 5.64 6.09 12.43
CA ASP A 56 4.69 7.05 13.00
C ASP A 56 3.26 6.51 13.14
N ILE A 57 3.06 5.19 12.92
CA ILE A 57 1.75 4.55 13.01
C ILE A 57 1.43 4.00 14.40
N GLY A 58 2.42 3.95 15.29
CA GLY A 58 2.24 3.38 16.63
C GLY A 58 2.15 1.86 16.63
N ILE A 59 1.31 1.30 17.49
CA ILE A 59 1.11 -0.14 17.66
C ILE A 59 -0.20 -0.61 17.02
N GLY A 60 -0.28 -1.90 16.71
CA GLY A 60 -1.45 -2.55 16.13
C GLY A 60 -1.08 -3.73 15.24
N TYR A 61 -2.10 -4.41 14.75
CA TYR A 61 -1.99 -5.61 13.91
C TYR A 61 -2.78 -5.45 12.61
N SER A 62 -3.09 -4.20 12.24
CA SER A 62 -3.84 -3.89 11.03
C SER A 62 -3.09 -4.31 9.78
N ALA A 63 -3.78 -4.98 8.86
CA ALA A 63 -3.25 -5.21 7.53
C ALA A 63 -3.32 -3.91 6.70
N PRO A 64 -2.24 -3.50 6.02
CA PRO A 64 -2.28 -2.37 5.11
C PRO A 64 -3.07 -2.71 3.84
N VAL A 65 -3.75 -1.71 3.28
CA VAL A 65 -4.38 -1.77 1.96
C VAL A 65 -3.86 -0.64 1.08
N VAL A 66 -3.85 -0.83 -0.22
CA VAL A 66 -3.33 0.14 -1.18
C VAL A 66 -4.37 0.38 -2.26
N ALA A 67 -4.72 1.64 -2.48
CA ALA A 67 -5.62 2.03 -3.55
C ALA A 67 -5.34 3.48 -3.99
N GLY A 68 -5.38 3.72 -5.30
CA GLY A 68 -5.21 5.05 -5.88
C GLY A 68 -3.89 5.73 -5.47
N GLY A 69 -2.79 4.98 -5.39
CA GLY A 69 -1.48 5.50 -5.00
C GLY A 69 -1.35 5.86 -3.51
N ARG A 70 -2.29 5.45 -2.68
CA ARG A 70 -2.30 5.65 -1.22
C ARG A 70 -2.26 4.33 -0.49
N LEU A 71 -1.60 4.31 0.65
CA LEU A 71 -1.60 3.20 1.60
C LEU A 71 -2.45 3.60 2.81
N PHE A 72 -3.36 2.74 3.20
CA PHE A 72 -4.21 2.90 4.39
C PHE A 72 -3.87 1.81 5.40
N VAL A 73 -3.66 2.20 6.65
CA VAL A 73 -3.33 1.27 7.74
C VAL A 73 -3.85 1.86 9.05
N MET A 74 -4.34 1.01 9.93
CA MET A 74 -4.72 1.44 11.26
C MET A 74 -3.58 1.21 12.26
N GLY A 75 -3.49 2.08 13.25
CA GLY A 75 -2.52 2.01 14.34
C GLY A 75 -2.95 2.90 15.49
N THR A 76 -2.02 3.24 16.38
CA THR A 76 -2.32 4.07 17.54
C THR A 76 -1.52 5.36 17.52
N LYS A 77 -2.17 6.46 17.87
CA LYS A 77 -1.52 7.75 18.05
C LYS A 77 -2.29 8.58 19.09
N ASP A 78 -1.59 9.28 19.94
CA ASP A 78 -2.17 10.17 20.95
C ASP A 78 -3.24 9.48 21.84
N GLY A 79 -2.98 8.22 22.22
CA GLY A 79 -3.88 7.43 23.05
C GLY A 79 -5.17 6.95 22.37
N LYS A 80 -5.23 7.01 21.05
CA LYS A 80 -6.40 6.60 20.25
C LYS A 80 -6.00 5.67 19.11
N GLU A 81 -6.95 4.84 18.67
CA GLU A 81 -6.85 4.16 17.39
C GLU A 81 -7.13 5.15 16.27
N GLN A 82 -6.30 5.10 15.25
CA GLN A 82 -6.39 5.99 14.09
C GLN A 82 -6.21 5.21 12.78
N LEU A 83 -6.91 5.67 11.76
CA LEU A 83 -6.63 5.33 10.37
C LEU A 83 -5.61 6.33 9.83
N PHE A 84 -4.55 5.83 9.23
CA PHE A 84 -3.52 6.62 8.54
C PHE A 84 -3.67 6.43 7.05
N ALA A 85 -3.75 7.53 6.30
CA ALA A 85 -3.56 7.54 4.86
C ALA A 85 -2.16 8.07 4.55
N LYS A 86 -1.39 7.29 3.80
CA LYS A 86 -0.02 7.61 3.44
C LYS A 86 0.17 7.58 1.93
N GLU A 87 1.11 8.34 1.43
CA GLU A 87 1.57 8.22 0.05
C GLU A 87 2.26 6.87 -0.15
N ALA A 88 1.81 6.06 -1.12
CA ALA A 88 2.37 4.73 -1.32
C ALA A 88 3.84 4.75 -1.77
N LYS A 89 4.27 5.76 -2.53
CA LYS A 89 5.65 5.87 -3.05
C LYS A 89 6.68 6.30 -2.00
N GLY A 90 6.32 7.20 -1.09
CA GLY A 90 7.26 7.84 -0.15
C GLY A 90 6.94 7.63 1.32
N GLY A 91 5.77 7.06 1.66
CA GLY A 91 5.36 6.80 3.03
C GLY A 91 4.96 8.07 3.82
N LYS A 92 4.88 9.24 3.17
CA LYS A 92 4.43 10.49 3.80
C LYS A 92 2.99 10.36 4.27
N THR A 93 2.70 10.72 5.52
CA THR A 93 1.33 10.79 6.02
C THR A 93 0.60 11.95 5.35
N LEU A 94 -0.52 11.64 4.70
CA LEU A 94 -1.39 12.60 4.03
C LEU A 94 -2.45 13.15 4.99
N TRP A 95 -3.09 12.25 5.73
CA TRP A 95 -4.05 12.57 6.77
C TRP A 95 -4.22 11.40 7.75
N THR A 96 -4.87 11.68 8.88
CA THR A 96 -5.29 10.66 9.86
C THR A 96 -6.75 10.91 10.25
N ALA A 97 -7.44 9.84 10.66
CA ALA A 97 -8.79 9.91 11.22
C ALA A 97 -8.85 9.07 12.50
N THR A 98 -9.40 9.65 13.57
CA THR A 98 -9.60 8.95 14.84
C THR A 98 -10.74 7.95 14.73
N LEU A 99 -10.52 6.72 15.18
CA LEU A 99 -11.50 5.64 15.17
C LEU A 99 -12.15 5.43 16.55
N GLY A 100 -11.36 5.54 17.63
CA GLY A 100 -11.87 5.31 18.98
C GLY A 100 -10.78 5.15 20.02
N GLY A 101 -11.13 4.52 21.14
CA GLY A 101 -10.18 4.10 22.18
C GLY A 101 -9.26 2.99 21.68
N ILE A 102 -8.18 2.72 22.40
CA ILE A 102 -7.27 1.63 22.05
C ILE A 102 -7.86 0.33 22.59
N LEU A 103 -8.02 -0.67 21.71
CA LEU A 103 -8.26 -2.04 22.16
C LEU A 103 -7.05 -2.52 22.97
N SER A 104 -7.29 -2.96 24.19
CA SER A 104 -6.24 -3.54 25.05
C SER A 104 -6.68 -4.91 25.56
N ASN A 105 -5.86 -5.91 25.35
CA ASN A 105 -6.10 -7.28 25.84
C ASN A 105 -4.80 -8.10 25.87
N ASN A 106 -4.89 -9.33 26.39
CA ASN A 106 -3.74 -10.23 26.54
C ASN A 106 -3.09 -10.70 25.21
N TRP A 107 -3.69 -10.40 24.07
CA TRP A 107 -3.19 -10.74 22.73
C TRP A 107 -2.43 -9.59 22.06
N GLY A 108 -2.27 -8.47 22.78
CA GLY A 108 -1.63 -7.24 22.34
C GLY A 108 -2.64 -6.11 22.12
N ASP A 109 -2.15 -4.90 22.07
CA ASP A 109 -2.95 -3.68 21.98
C ASP A 109 -3.06 -3.15 20.56
N GLY A 110 -4.13 -2.39 20.29
CA GLY A 110 -4.36 -1.66 19.05
C GLY A 110 -5.21 -2.39 18.00
N PRO A 111 -5.50 -1.73 16.90
CA PRO A 111 -6.45 -2.19 15.88
C PRO A 111 -5.93 -3.42 15.13
N ARG A 112 -6.85 -4.29 14.68
CA ARG A 112 -6.53 -5.57 14.02
C ARG A 112 -7.13 -5.71 12.64
N GLY A 113 -8.14 -4.90 12.30
CA GLY A 113 -8.82 -4.96 11.02
C GLY A 113 -7.95 -4.47 9.85
N ALA A 114 -8.48 -4.54 8.66
CA ALA A 114 -8.00 -3.83 7.50
C ALA A 114 -9.03 -2.76 7.10
N ALA A 115 -8.57 -1.65 6.54
CA ALA A 115 -9.48 -0.72 5.89
C ALA A 115 -10.04 -1.34 4.60
N THR A 116 -11.17 -0.81 4.12
CA THR A 116 -11.72 -1.10 2.80
C THR A 116 -11.87 0.21 2.04
N VAL A 117 -11.35 0.25 0.81
CA VAL A 117 -11.50 1.40 -0.09
C VAL A 117 -12.52 1.06 -1.16
N ASP A 118 -13.54 1.92 -1.29
CA ASP A 118 -14.58 1.81 -2.32
C ASP A 118 -14.80 3.18 -2.96
N GLY A 119 -14.36 3.32 -4.20
CA GLY A 119 -14.39 4.59 -4.92
C GLY A 119 -13.62 5.70 -4.19
N ASP A 120 -14.34 6.72 -3.76
CA ASP A 120 -13.80 7.89 -3.05
C ASP A 120 -13.83 7.75 -1.51
N LYS A 121 -14.33 6.62 -1.01
CA LYS A 121 -14.53 6.38 0.43
C LYS A 121 -13.57 5.35 0.99
N VAL A 122 -13.24 5.52 2.27
CA VAL A 122 -12.46 4.54 3.05
C VAL A 122 -13.26 4.18 4.29
N TYR A 123 -13.47 2.90 4.48
CA TYR A 123 -14.17 2.33 5.64
C TYR A 123 -13.15 1.68 6.55
N ALA A 124 -13.22 1.98 7.84
CA ALA A 124 -12.36 1.38 8.86
C ALA A 124 -13.16 1.17 10.14
N LEU A 125 -12.92 0.05 10.80
CA LEU A 125 -13.51 -0.28 12.08
C LEU A 125 -12.41 -0.40 13.13
N GLY A 126 -12.46 0.45 14.13
CA GLY A 126 -11.67 0.35 15.36
C GLY A 126 -12.30 -0.61 16.37
N ALA A 127 -11.73 -0.69 17.56
CA ALA A 127 -12.23 -1.49 18.65
C ALA A 127 -13.42 -0.83 19.38
#